data_dd47e63249a01a9478c756ef4828a61d
#
_entry.id   dd47e63249a01a9478c756ef4828a61d
#
_cell.length_a   1.000
_cell.length_b   1.000
_cell.length_c   1.000
_cell.angle_alpha   90.00
_cell.angle_beta   90.00
_cell.angle_gamma   90.00
#
_symmetry.space_group_name_H-M   'P 1'
#
loop_
_entity.id
_entity.type
_entity.pdbx_description
1 polymer ?
#
loop_
_entity_poly.entity_id
_entity_poly.type
_entity_poly.pdbx_seq_one_letter_code
_entity_poly.pdbx_strand_id
1 'polypeptide(L)'
;MIIMRNFTRGALGVLGAVAIAPAGICSAQADPIKIRVAYAVPVANWASLLAEKKDLAKHWGTSYDFEAVRYQGTPPMITALAVNELEIADLAYSTLGLAIQNAGLDDLEVIGDEFQDGAPGYYSDEFFVRKDGGIAKIEDLKGNVIATNATGSGIDIAMKAMLHKHGLEDKRDYTTLEAPFPAMAAMLAEKKVDLVPGVLPFSLNPALRDPSNVLFTQKEGVGRTQMIIWTARKSFLDKNRAAMVDFMEDVLRIERWYLDPKNHADVVAIGAKLLKVPPERLDWLFTKQDYYRDPDGKPDLDALKKNVDITKELGFFSGSVDLAKHTDLSIVEEAAKRLQ
;
A
#
# COMPACT_ATOMS: atom_id res chain seq x y z
N MET A 1 26.29 -88.23 -38.11
CA MET A 1 25.63 -89.41 -37.49
C MET A 1 24.55 -88.88 -36.58
N ILE A 2 23.32 -88.90 -37.12
CA ILE A 2 22.16 -89.51 -36.47
C ILE A 2 21.74 -88.75 -35.19
N ILE A 3 20.49 -88.27 -34.97
CA ILE A 3 19.09 -88.63 -35.33
C ILE A 3 18.16 -87.46 -35.06
N MET A 4 17.18 -87.23 -35.95
CA MET A 4 15.97 -86.43 -35.76
C MET A 4 15.12 -86.95 -34.61
N ARG A 5 14.37 -86.07 -33.92
CA ARG A 5 13.03 -86.38 -33.49
C ARG A 5 12.16 -85.11 -33.32
N ASN A 6 11.14 -84.96 -34.17
CA ASN A 6 10.01 -84.08 -34.05
C ASN A 6 9.15 -84.47 -32.84
N PHE A 7 8.56 -83.49 -32.17
CA PHE A 7 7.22 -83.60 -31.55
C PHE A 7 6.50 -82.27 -31.59
N THR A 8 5.41 -82.31 -32.34
CA THR A 8 4.32 -81.31 -32.45
C THR A 8 3.34 -81.40 -31.28
N ARG A 9 2.66 -80.26 -31.02
CA ARG A 9 1.41 -79.95 -30.26
C ARG A 9 1.65 -79.01 -29.14
N GLY A 10 0.84 -77.95 -28.92
CA GLY A 10 -0.44 -77.53 -29.37
C GLY A 10 -0.68 -76.11 -28.89
N ALA A 11 -1.43 -75.35 -29.65
CA ALA A 11 -1.84 -73.98 -29.37
C ALA A 11 -2.90 -73.97 -28.27
N LEU A 12 -2.67 -73.04 -27.24
CA LEU A 12 -3.77 -72.51 -26.45
C LEU A 12 -3.56 -70.99 -26.37
N GLY A 13 -4.38 -70.24 -27.08
CA GLY A 13 -4.45 -68.81 -27.01
C GLY A 13 -5.11 -68.41 -25.70
N VAL A 14 -4.37 -67.59 -24.91
CA VAL A 14 -4.96 -66.87 -23.81
C VAL A 14 -5.08 -65.41 -24.26
N LEU A 15 -6.33 -65.00 -24.59
CA LEU A 15 -6.68 -63.60 -24.77
C LEU A 15 -6.61 -62.90 -23.39
N GLY A 16 -5.49 -62.26 -23.11
CA GLY A 16 -5.36 -61.32 -21.97
C GLY A 16 -6.09 -60.03 -22.32
N ALA A 17 -7.25 -59.80 -21.71
CA ALA A 17 -7.91 -58.50 -21.74
C ALA A 17 -7.05 -57.50 -20.94
N VAL A 18 -6.37 -56.61 -21.64
CA VAL A 18 -5.69 -55.45 -21.03
C VAL A 18 -6.77 -54.46 -20.61
N ALA A 19 -7.12 -54.44 -19.33
CA ALA A 19 -7.94 -53.41 -18.74
C ALA A 19 -7.09 -52.10 -18.68
N ILE A 20 -7.35 -51.20 -19.63
CA ILE A 20 -6.85 -49.82 -19.57
C ILE A 20 -7.64 -49.12 -18.46
N ALA A 21 -7.06 -49.03 -17.25
CA ALA A 21 -7.58 -48.17 -16.22
C ALA A 21 -7.41 -46.71 -16.72
N PRO A 22 -8.45 -45.86 -16.64
CA PRO A 22 -8.28 -44.44 -16.94
C PRO A 22 -7.28 -43.86 -15.91
N ALA A 23 -6.11 -43.43 -16.37
CA ALA A 23 -5.19 -42.63 -15.57
C ALA A 23 -5.94 -41.34 -15.24
N GLY A 24 -6.42 -41.23 -14.00
CA GLY A 24 -6.94 -39.99 -13.48
C GLY A 24 -5.85 -38.96 -13.64
N ILE A 25 -6.10 -37.96 -14.47
CA ILE A 25 -5.25 -36.74 -14.54
C ILE A 25 -5.41 -36.07 -13.18
N CYS A 26 -4.55 -36.41 -12.22
CA CYS A 26 -4.34 -35.61 -11.04
C CYS A 26 -3.75 -34.30 -11.58
N SER A 27 -4.58 -33.26 -11.75
CA SER A 27 -4.08 -31.92 -11.98
C SER A 27 -3.22 -31.59 -10.77
N ALA A 28 -1.91 -31.62 -10.94
CA ALA A 28 -1.01 -31.08 -9.93
C ALA A 28 -1.41 -29.61 -9.75
N GLN A 29 -2.02 -29.30 -8.62
CA GLN A 29 -2.30 -27.91 -8.24
C GLN A 29 -0.93 -27.23 -8.10
N ALA A 30 -0.72 -26.17 -8.87
CA ALA A 30 0.51 -25.41 -8.76
C ALA A 30 0.65 -24.87 -7.33
N ASP A 31 1.86 -24.86 -6.81
CA ASP A 31 2.12 -24.27 -5.50
C ASP A 31 1.65 -22.81 -5.46
N PRO A 32 1.09 -22.35 -4.31
CA PRO A 32 0.67 -20.96 -4.16
C PRO A 32 1.82 -20.00 -4.46
N ILE A 33 1.55 -18.94 -5.23
CA ILE A 33 2.56 -17.89 -5.44
C ILE A 33 2.74 -17.09 -4.15
N LYS A 34 3.98 -16.67 -3.85
CA LYS A 34 4.23 -15.79 -2.72
C LYS A 34 4.00 -14.34 -3.13
N ILE A 35 3.17 -13.61 -2.36
CA ILE A 35 2.89 -12.18 -2.53
C ILE A 35 3.36 -11.45 -1.28
N ARG A 36 4.50 -10.75 -1.37
CA ARG A 36 5.01 -9.86 -0.33
C ARG A 36 4.50 -8.45 -0.62
N VAL A 37 3.75 -7.90 0.32
CA VAL A 37 3.15 -6.57 0.20
C VAL A 37 3.81 -5.64 1.20
N ALA A 38 4.46 -4.59 0.69
CA ALA A 38 5.05 -3.57 1.53
C ALA A 38 4.00 -2.60 2.08
N TYR A 39 4.18 -2.12 3.32
CA TYR A 39 3.37 -1.09 3.92
C TYR A 39 4.19 -0.20 4.86
N ALA A 40 3.69 1.00 5.19
CA ALA A 40 4.38 1.93 6.08
C ALA A 40 3.69 2.07 7.44
N VAL A 41 2.39 2.28 7.47
CA VAL A 41 1.65 2.68 8.68
C VAL A 41 0.62 1.60 9.06
N PRO A 42 0.79 0.96 10.24
CA PRO A 42 -0.20 0.00 10.74
C PRO A 42 -1.59 0.62 10.84
N VAL A 43 -2.61 -0.16 10.56
CA VAL A 43 -4.05 0.13 10.49
C VAL A 43 -4.47 1.18 9.46
N ALA A 44 -3.57 2.02 8.98
CA ALA A 44 -3.83 2.91 7.85
C ALA A 44 -3.64 2.16 6.52
N ASN A 45 -2.62 1.31 6.42
CA ASN A 45 -2.35 0.49 5.24
C ASN A 45 -2.98 -0.91 5.36
N TRP A 46 -3.64 -1.37 4.29
CA TRP A 46 -4.38 -2.63 4.26
C TRP A 46 -3.52 -3.86 4.55
N ALA A 47 -2.29 -3.90 4.05
CA ALA A 47 -1.40 -5.04 4.27
C ALA A 47 -1.24 -5.41 5.75
N SER A 48 -1.33 -4.43 6.66
CA SER A 48 -1.27 -4.66 8.11
C SER A 48 -2.52 -5.31 8.70
N LEU A 49 -3.65 -5.27 7.98
CA LEU A 49 -4.97 -5.69 8.43
C LEU A 49 -5.44 -7.00 7.80
N LEU A 50 -4.96 -7.32 6.59
CA LEU A 50 -5.44 -8.47 5.82
C LEU A 50 -5.24 -9.79 6.59
N ALA A 51 -4.11 -9.96 7.26
CA ALA A 51 -3.79 -11.17 8.01
C ALA A 51 -4.73 -11.41 9.22
N GLU A 52 -5.28 -10.35 9.81
CA GLU A 52 -6.21 -10.44 10.93
C GLU A 52 -7.59 -10.97 10.51
N LYS A 53 -7.88 -10.97 9.21
CA LYS A 53 -9.12 -11.48 8.61
C LYS A 53 -8.88 -12.57 7.56
N LYS A 54 -7.83 -13.38 7.76
CA LYS A 54 -7.53 -14.53 6.90
C LYS A 54 -8.72 -15.50 6.75
N ASP A 55 -9.60 -15.57 7.74
CA ASP A 55 -10.83 -16.38 7.73
C ASP A 55 -11.82 -15.98 6.60
N LEU A 56 -11.72 -14.77 6.08
CA LEU A 56 -12.51 -14.29 4.94
C LEU A 56 -11.84 -14.56 3.58
N ALA A 57 -10.54 -14.83 3.56
CA ALA A 57 -9.82 -15.13 2.33
C ALA A 57 -10.15 -16.54 1.84
N LYS A 58 -10.60 -16.65 0.58
CA LYS A 58 -10.98 -17.94 -0.04
C LYS A 58 -9.84 -18.62 -0.78
N HIS A 59 -8.86 -17.83 -1.22
CA HIS A 59 -7.79 -18.27 -2.10
C HIS A 59 -6.42 -18.34 -1.43
N TRP A 60 -6.29 -17.79 -0.20
CA TRP A 60 -5.05 -17.80 0.57
C TRP A 60 -4.65 -19.23 0.97
N GLY A 61 -3.44 -19.63 0.62
CA GLY A 61 -2.89 -20.97 0.80
C GLY A 61 -3.23 -21.93 -0.35
N THR A 62 -3.95 -21.46 -1.40
CA THR A 62 -4.26 -22.24 -2.61
C THR A 62 -3.75 -21.57 -3.88
N SER A 63 -4.14 -20.33 -4.16
CA SER A 63 -3.65 -19.56 -5.29
C SER A 63 -2.44 -18.70 -4.90
N TYR A 64 -2.40 -18.22 -3.68
CA TYR A 64 -1.32 -17.38 -3.19
C TYR A 64 -1.07 -17.58 -1.69
N ASP A 65 0.14 -17.24 -1.25
CA ASP A 65 0.51 -16.97 0.14
C ASP A 65 0.87 -15.51 0.31
N PHE A 66 0.45 -14.91 1.43
CA PHE A 66 0.60 -13.48 1.71
C PHE A 66 1.60 -13.23 2.83
N GLU A 67 2.45 -12.22 2.63
CA GLU A 67 3.37 -11.71 3.65
C GLU A 67 3.35 -10.18 3.66
N ALA A 68 3.04 -9.56 4.80
CA ALA A 68 3.12 -8.12 4.99
C ALA A 68 4.53 -7.71 5.43
N VAL A 69 5.17 -6.76 4.72
CA VAL A 69 6.53 -6.29 5.00
C VAL A 69 6.52 -4.80 5.31
N ARG A 70 6.93 -4.43 6.54
CA ARG A 70 6.87 -3.04 7.00
C ARG A 70 8.12 -2.25 6.65
N TYR A 71 7.91 -1.02 6.14
CA TYR A 71 8.94 -0.02 5.87
C TYR A 71 8.69 1.27 6.67
N GLN A 72 9.70 2.15 6.78
CA GLN A 72 9.54 3.45 7.45
C GLN A 72 8.71 4.45 6.63
N GLY A 73 8.69 4.26 5.31
CA GLY A 73 7.95 5.09 4.34
C GLY A 73 8.01 4.48 2.96
N THR A 74 7.42 5.13 1.98
CA THR A 74 7.29 4.60 0.61
C THR A 74 8.59 4.65 -0.24
N PRO A 75 9.54 5.59 -0.07
CA PRO A 75 10.75 5.61 -0.89
C PRO A 75 11.61 4.34 -0.81
N PRO A 76 11.90 3.73 0.35
CA PRO A 76 12.67 2.49 0.39
C PRO A 76 11.99 1.28 -0.28
N MET A 77 10.66 1.30 -0.44
CA MET A 77 9.93 0.24 -1.16
C MET A 77 10.29 0.18 -2.64
N ILE A 78 10.70 1.31 -3.25
CA ILE A 78 11.14 1.39 -4.65
C ILE A 78 12.35 0.47 -4.87
N THR A 79 13.33 0.53 -3.96
CA THR A 79 14.52 -0.32 -4.06
C THR A 79 14.15 -1.80 -3.93
N ALA A 80 13.27 -2.14 -2.99
CA ALA A 80 12.83 -3.52 -2.78
C ALA A 80 12.06 -4.09 -4.00
N LEU A 81 11.21 -3.26 -4.65
CA LEU A 81 10.57 -3.62 -5.92
C LEU A 81 11.61 -3.85 -7.03
N ALA A 82 12.62 -2.97 -7.14
CA ALA A 82 13.63 -3.04 -8.20
C ALA A 82 14.47 -4.33 -8.12
N VAL A 83 14.70 -4.86 -6.91
CA VAL A 83 15.48 -6.09 -6.70
C VAL A 83 14.59 -7.33 -6.47
N ASN A 84 13.28 -7.23 -6.72
CA ASN A 84 12.29 -8.30 -6.57
C ASN A 84 12.20 -8.87 -5.14
N GLU A 85 12.41 -8.03 -4.12
CA GLU A 85 12.13 -8.36 -2.72
C GLU A 85 10.66 -8.18 -2.34
N LEU A 86 9.88 -7.53 -3.21
CA LEU A 86 8.45 -7.30 -3.09
C LEU A 86 7.75 -7.63 -4.40
N GLU A 87 6.53 -8.14 -4.32
CA GLU A 87 5.61 -8.29 -5.44
C GLU A 87 4.68 -7.08 -5.56
N ILE A 88 4.29 -6.51 -4.41
CA ILE A 88 3.40 -5.34 -4.34
C ILE A 88 3.99 -4.32 -3.36
N ALA A 89 3.92 -3.05 -3.73
CA ALA A 89 4.25 -1.95 -2.82
C ALA A 89 3.11 -0.95 -2.75
N ASP A 90 2.82 -0.52 -1.51
CA ASP A 90 1.92 0.59 -1.21
C ASP A 90 2.69 1.90 -1.43
N LEU A 91 2.74 2.38 -2.66
CA LEU A 91 3.45 3.61 -2.99
C LEU A 91 2.58 4.84 -2.79
N ALA A 92 3.18 5.91 -2.29
CA ALA A 92 2.56 7.22 -2.36
C ALA A 92 2.58 7.76 -3.79
N TYR A 93 1.68 8.67 -4.11
CA TYR A 93 1.65 9.37 -5.40
C TYR A 93 3.03 9.92 -5.81
N SER A 94 3.79 10.44 -4.86
CA SER A 94 5.12 11.01 -5.09
C SER A 94 6.14 9.94 -5.48
N THR A 95 6.09 8.80 -4.82
CA THR A 95 7.05 7.71 -5.05
C THR A 95 6.76 6.93 -6.33
N LEU A 96 5.56 6.98 -6.89
CA LEU A 96 5.27 6.47 -8.22
C LEU A 96 6.15 7.16 -9.28
N GLY A 97 6.17 8.50 -9.29
CA GLY A 97 7.01 9.26 -10.22
C GLY A 97 8.51 9.00 -10.01
N LEU A 98 8.96 8.91 -8.76
CA LEU A 98 10.35 8.58 -8.42
C LEU A 98 10.73 7.16 -8.89
N ALA A 99 9.86 6.18 -8.71
CA ALA A 99 10.08 4.80 -9.12
C ALA A 99 10.26 4.69 -10.64
N ILE A 100 9.39 5.33 -11.41
CA ILE A 100 9.41 5.29 -12.88
C ILE A 100 10.60 6.08 -13.42
N GLN A 101 10.79 7.33 -12.97
CA GLN A 101 11.74 8.27 -13.59
C GLN A 101 13.17 8.12 -13.06
N ASN A 102 13.34 7.87 -11.77
CA ASN A 102 14.67 7.84 -11.15
C ASN A 102 15.21 6.41 -10.95
N ALA A 103 14.33 5.43 -10.67
CA ALA A 103 14.74 4.04 -10.47
C ALA A 103 14.58 3.17 -11.74
N GLY A 104 14.02 3.72 -12.83
CA GLY A 104 13.88 3.01 -14.10
C GLY A 104 12.90 1.83 -14.06
N LEU A 105 11.88 1.90 -13.19
CA LEU A 105 10.82 0.89 -13.12
C LEU A 105 9.75 1.16 -14.18
N ASP A 106 10.14 1.07 -15.46
CA ASP A 106 9.28 1.39 -16.62
C ASP A 106 8.10 0.45 -16.79
N ASP A 107 8.11 -0.71 -16.11
CA ASP A 107 7.04 -1.70 -16.07
C ASP A 107 6.23 -1.65 -14.77
N LEU A 108 6.33 -0.59 -13.98
CA LEU A 108 5.52 -0.41 -12.78
C LEU A 108 4.12 0.03 -13.14
N GLU A 109 3.11 -0.62 -12.57
CA GLU A 109 1.70 -0.34 -12.79
C GLU A 109 0.96 -0.10 -11.48
N VAL A 110 0.04 0.87 -11.49
CA VAL A 110 -0.98 1.09 -10.46
C VAL A 110 -2.08 0.06 -10.67
N ILE A 111 -2.36 -0.74 -9.65
CA ILE A 111 -3.34 -1.84 -9.72
C ILE A 111 -4.55 -1.65 -8.81
N GLY A 112 -4.55 -0.62 -7.96
CA GLY A 112 -5.69 -0.34 -7.07
C GLY A 112 -5.49 0.87 -6.16
N ASP A 113 -6.59 1.28 -5.54
CA ASP A 113 -6.64 2.26 -4.43
C ASP A 113 -6.23 1.58 -3.13
N GLU A 114 -5.51 2.30 -2.29
CA GLU A 114 -5.39 1.92 -0.90
C GLU A 114 -6.13 2.89 0.02
N PHE A 115 -5.83 4.18 -0.12
CA PHE A 115 -6.63 5.24 0.49
C PHE A 115 -6.35 6.63 -0.10
N GLN A 116 -7.29 7.55 0.14
CA GLN A 116 -7.26 8.92 -0.35
C GLN A 116 -7.33 9.88 0.83
N ASP A 117 -6.46 10.90 0.82
CA ASP A 117 -6.44 11.98 1.80
C ASP A 117 -7.26 13.18 1.33
N GLY A 118 -7.94 13.85 2.26
CA GLY A 118 -8.68 15.08 1.98
C GLY A 118 -9.90 14.92 1.08
N ALA A 119 -10.43 13.70 0.90
CA ALA A 119 -11.70 13.47 0.25
C ALA A 119 -12.83 14.21 1.00
N PRO A 120 -13.88 14.70 0.30
CA PRO A 120 -14.93 15.48 0.94
C PRO A 120 -15.58 14.76 2.12
N GLY A 121 -15.49 15.35 3.32
CA GLY A 121 -16.06 14.80 4.55
C GLY A 121 -15.25 13.70 5.22
N TYR A 122 -14.01 13.46 4.76
CA TYR A 122 -13.06 12.55 5.36
C TYR A 122 -11.83 13.28 5.90
N TYR A 123 -10.96 12.55 6.59
CA TYR A 123 -9.74 13.05 7.20
C TYR A 123 -8.74 13.57 6.16
N SER A 124 -7.93 14.53 6.58
CA SER A 124 -6.72 14.95 5.87
C SER A 124 -5.58 15.11 6.88
N ASP A 125 -4.39 14.64 6.52
CA ASP A 125 -3.22 14.72 7.36
C ASP A 125 -2.92 16.15 7.81
N GLU A 126 -2.52 16.28 9.07
CA GLU A 126 -2.34 17.56 9.76
C GLU A 126 -0.85 17.81 10.04
N PHE A 127 -0.43 19.07 9.99
CA PHE A 127 0.94 19.45 10.30
C PHE A 127 0.94 20.32 11.57
N PHE A 128 1.69 19.86 12.57
CA PHE A 128 1.63 20.37 13.93
C PHE A 128 2.85 21.21 14.29
N VAL A 129 2.59 22.32 14.99
CA VAL A 129 3.58 23.18 15.64
C VAL A 129 3.26 23.30 17.12
N ARG A 130 4.26 23.59 17.97
CA ARG A 130 4.01 23.79 19.40
C ARG A 130 3.16 25.04 19.65
N LYS A 131 2.26 24.98 20.63
CA LYS A 131 1.48 26.14 21.09
C LYS A 131 2.36 27.27 21.65
N ASP A 132 3.49 26.92 22.27
CA ASP A 132 4.48 27.86 22.86
C ASP A 132 5.63 28.20 21.91
N GLY A 133 5.59 27.72 20.65
CA GLY A 133 6.69 27.85 19.70
C GLY A 133 6.75 29.17 18.93
N GLY A 134 5.73 30.03 19.05
CA GLY A 134 5.68 31.32 18.35
C GLY A 134 5.38 31.21 16.83
N ILE A 135 5.12 30.04 16.30
CA ILE A 135 4.79 29.82 14.90
C ILE A 135 3.26 29.88 14.74
N ALA A 136 2.77 30.91 14.05
CA ALA A 136 1.36 31.15 13.82
C ALA A 136 0.95 31.04 12.31
N LYS A 137 1.92 31.14 11.41
CA LYS A 137 1.74 31.07 9.95
C LYS A 137 2.93 30.37 9.29
N ILE A 138 2.77 29.99 8.03
CA ILE A 138 3.79 29.22 7.30
C ILE A 138 5.14 29.96 7.21
N GLU A 139 5.12 31.27 7.00
CA GLU A 139 6.32 32.08 6.86
C GLU A 139 7.18 32.11 8.13
N ASP A 140 6.59 31.87 9.31
CA ASP A 140 7.30 31.80 10.60
C ASP A 140 8.22 30.57 10.70
N LEU A 141 8.07 29.59 9.77
CA LEU A 141 8.95 28.42 9.67
C LEU A 141 10.34 28.75 9.09
N LYS A 142 10.58 29.97 8.64
CA LYS A 142 11.90 30.38 8.13
C LYS A 142 12.96 30.26 9.22
N GLY A 143 14.05 29.55 8.93
CA GLY A 143 15.15 29.30 9.88
C GLY A 143 14.92 28.14 10.84
N ASN A 144 13.77 27.46 10.75
CA ASN A 144 13.38 26.37 11.65
C ASN A 144 13.75 24.98 11.12
N VAL A 145 13.65 23.97 11.99
CA VAL A 145 13.85 22.57 11.67
C VAL A 145 12.49 21.88 11.58
N ILE A 146 12.23 21.21 10.48
CA ILE A 146 10.97 20.51 10.24
C ILE A 146 11.22 19.00 10.10
N ALA A 147 10.30 18.16 10.58
CA ALA A 147 10.41 16.73 10.46
C ALA A 147 9.63 16.18 9.25
N THR A 148 10.16 15.11 8.66
CA THR A 148 9.46 14.25 7.73
C THR A 148 9.75 12.78 8.06
N ASN A 149 8.90 11.84 7.58
CA ASN A 149 9.19 10.42 7.80
C ASN A 149 10.28 9.90 6.85
N ALA A 150 10.28 10.37 5.62
CA ALA A 150 11.28 10.04 4.60
C ALA A 150 11.22 11.09 3.49
N THR A 151 12.37 11.54 3.01
CA THR A 151 12.46 12.47 1.87
C THR A 151 11.84 11.86 0.62
N GLY A 152 10.95 12.61 -0.03
CA GLY A 152 10.23 12.16 -1.23
C GLY A 152 8.98 11.32 -0.95
N SER A 153 8.63 11.08 0.32
CA SER A 153 7.33 10.48 0.68
C SER A 153 6.17 11.43 0.37
N GLY A 154 4.93 10.91 0.30
CA GLY A 154 3.75 11.74 0.05
C GLY A 154 3.60 12.89 1.05
N ILE A 155 3.85 12.62 2.33
CA ILE A 155 3.82 13.63 3.41
C ILE A 155 4.91 14.70 3.22
N ASP A 156 6.12 14.29 2.86
CA ASP A 156 7.23 15.22 2.60
C ASP A 156 6.88 16.16 1.44
N ILE A 157 6.33 15.60 0.35
CA ILE A 157 5.92 16.40 -0.82
C ILE A 157 4.78 17.37 -0.45
N ALA A 158 3.76 16.92 0.28
CA ALA A 158 2.65 17.77 0.70
C ALA A 158 3.12 18.94 1.58
N MET A 159 4.02 18.68 2.52
CA MET A 159 4.64 19.67 3.37
C MET A 159 5.46 20.68 2.55
N LYS A 160 6.35 20.19 1.68
CA LYS A 160 7.20 21.05 0.84
C LYS A 160 6.38 21.85 -0.17
N ALA A 161 5.28 21.31 -0.68
CA ALA A 161 4.36 22.05 -1.55
C ALA A 161 3.73 23.24 -0.82
N MET A 162 3.31 23.07 0.44
CA MET A 162 2.79 24.16 1.24
C MET A 162 3.86 25.23 1.50
N LEU A 163 5.06 24.83 1.93
CA LEU A 163 6.14 25.77 2.18
C LEU A 163 6.55 26.53 0.91
N HIS A 164 6.67 25.83 -0.21
CA HIS A 164 7.00 26.43 -1.51
C HIS A 164 5.96 27.49 -1.95
N LYS A 165 4.66 27.23 -1.77
CA LYS A 165 3.58 28.19 -2.04
C LYS A 165 3.75 29.49 -1.25
N HIS A 166 4.41 29.44 -0.09
CA HIS A 166 4.72 30.58 0.78
C HIS A 166 6.15 31.10 0.63
N GLY A 167 6.85 30.69 -0.44
CA GLY A 167 8.18 31.19 -0.79
C GLY A 167 9.33 30.62 0.04
N LEU A 168 9.09 29.56 0.80
CA LEU A 168 10.10 28.86 1.60
C LEU A 168 10.65 27.64 0.85
N GLU A 169 11.97 27.55 0.74
CA GLU A 169 12.69 26.48 0.06
C GLU A 169 13.53 25.64 1.03
N ASP A 170 13.51 24.33 0.81
CA ASP A 170 14.33 23.37 1.57
C ASP A 170 15.82 23.75 1.49
N LYS A 171 16.56 23.61 2.60
CA LYS A 171 17.98 23.92 2.75
C LYS A 171 18.34 25.40 2.64
N ARG A 172 17.52 26.25 2.03
CA ARG A 172 17.70 27.69 1.97
C ARG A 172 17.03 28.40 3.14
N ASP A 173 15.76 28.08 3.40
CA ASP A 173 14.91 28.76 4.35
C ASP A 173 14.56 27.92 5.58
N TYR A 174 14.68 26.60 5.50
CA TYR A 174 14.48 25.66 6.61
C TYR A 174 15.35 24.40 6.42
N THR A 175 15.45 23.60 7.48
CA THR A 175 16.16 22.31 7.45
C THR A 175 15.19 21.17 7.66
N THR A 176 15.24 20.13 6.83
CA THR A 176 14.44 18.92 6.97
C THR A 176 15.21 17.84 7.73
N LEU A 177 14.57 17.21 8.73
CA LEU A 177 15.09 16.09 9.51
C LEU A 177 14.18 14.87 9.33
N GLU A 178 14.76 13.73 9.00
CA GLU A 178 13.99 12.48 8.89
C GLU A 178 13.85 11.77 10.24
N ALA A 179 12.61 11.36 10.56
CA ALA A 179 12.30 10.63 11.78
C ALA A 179 11.05 9.75 11.59
N PRO A 180 10.97 8.56 12.23
CA PRO A 180 9.78 7.75 12.18
C PRO A 180 8.59 8.44 12.87
N PHE A 181 7.38 8.28 12.34
CA PHE A 181 6.16 8.89 12.87
C PHE A 181 5.98 8.74 14.40
N PRO A 182 6.23 7.57 15.03
CA PRO A 182 6.11 7.46 16.49
C PRO A 182 7.01 8.38 17.30
N ALA A 183 8.13 8.85 16.75
CA ALA A 183 9.08 9.73 17.46
C ALA A 183 8.70 11.22 17.39
N MET A 184 7.83 11.60 16.45
CA MET A 184 7.58 13.02 16.13
C MET A 184 6.98 13.81 17.28
N ALA A 185 6.07 13.23 18.06
CA ALA A 185 5.50 13.90 19.23
C ALA A 185 6.57 14.27 20.26
N ALA A 186 7.50 13.36 20.56
CA ALA A 186 8.59 13.60 21.48
C ALA A 186 9.57 14.65 20.93
N MET A 187 9.93 14.55 19.64
CA MET A 187 10.84 15.51 19.01
C MET A 187 10.29 16.94 19.02
N LEU A 188 9.00 17.12 18.78
CA LEU A 188 8.33 18.41 18.83
C LEU A 188 8.30 18.95 20.28
N ALA A 189 7.95 18.11 21.26
CA ALA A 189 7.94 18.48 22.67
C ALA A 189 9.33 18.85 23.23
N GLU A 190 10.38 18.12 22.78
CA GLU A 190 11.77 18.35 23.15
C GLU A 190 12.43 19.51 22.38
N LYS A 191 11.67 20.20 21.53
CA LYS A 191 12.15 21.33 20.69
C LYS A 191 13.30 20.96 19.75
N LYS A 192 13.37 19.69 19.34
CA LYS A 192 14.33 19.20 18.32
C LYS A 192 13.90 19.59 16.92
N VAL A 193 12.59 19.75 16.74
CA VAL A 193 11.96 20.20 15.50
C VAL A 193 10.82 21.18 15.83
N ASP A 194 10.43 21.97 14.87
CA ASP A 194 9.44 23.04 15.03
C ASP A 194 8.11 22.71 14.33
N LEU A 195 8.14 21.84 13.30
CA LEU A 195 6.99 21.30 12.61
C LEU A 195 7.12 19.79 12.48
N VAL A 196 6.01 19.06 12.72
CA VAL A 196 5.92 17.62 12.46
C VAL A 196 4.63 17.28 11.73
N PRO A 197 4.65 16.31 10.81
CA PRO A 197 3.42 15.73 10.27
C PRO A 197 2.76 14.79 11.28
N GLY A 198 1.43 14.85 11.34
CA GLY A 198 0.60 13.93 12.07
C GLY A 198 -0.28 13.14 11.12
N VAL A 199 0.13 11.93 10.80
CA VAL A 199 -0.67 10.96 10.06
C VAL A 199 -1.47 10.07 11.02
N LEU A 200 -2.62 9.55 10.61
CA LEU A 200 -3.35 8.55 11.41
C LEU A 200 -2.51 7.27 11.57
N PRO A 201 -2.47 6.66 12.77
CA PRO A 201 -3.15 7.05 14.02
C PRO A 201 -2.38 8.06 14.89
N PHE A 202 -1.17 8.47 14.50
CA PHE A 202 -0.25 9.25 15.35
C PHE A 202 -0.74 10.68 15.59
N SER A 203 -1.48 11.27 14.66
CA SER A 203 -2.09 12.61 14.80
C SER A 203 -3.08 12.70 15.96
N LEU A 204 -3.68 11.57 16.37
CA LEU A 204 -4.63 11.49 17.48
C LEU A 204 -3.95 11.21 18.84
N ASN A 205 -2.62 11.11 18.87
CA ASN A 205 -1.90 10.94 20.13
C ASN A 205 -2.01 12.20 20.97
N PRO A 206 -2.55 12.15 22.22
CA PRO A 206 -2.63 13.31 23.11
C PRO A 206 -1.26 13.98 23.35
N ALA A 207 -0.18 13.20 23.39
CA ALA A 207 1.17 13.75 23.55
C ALA A 207 1.61 14.67 22.39
N LEU A 208 1.01 14.51 21.19
CA LEU A 208 1.20 15.42 20.07
C LEU A 208 0.13 16.51 20.06
N ARG A 209 -1.14 16.14 20.19
CA ARG A 209 -2.28 17.03 19.97
C ARG A 209 -2.45 18.08 21.08
N ASP A 210 -2.29 17.68 22.34
CA ASP A 210 -2.57 18.61 23.47
C ASP A 210 -1.60 19.79 23.54
N PRO A 211 -0.27 19.65 23.35
CA PRO A 211 0.67 20.76 23.38
C PRO A 211 0.81 21.50 22.04
N SER A 212 0.07 21.10 20.99
CA SER A 212 0.28 21.57 19.63
C SER A 212 -0.94 22.24 19.03
N ASN A 213 -0.71 23.08 18.00
CA ASN A 213 -1.70 23.58 17.07
C ASN A 213 -1.49 22.93 15.70
N VAL A 214 -2.55 22.70 14.96
CA VAL A 214 -2.48 22.39 13.53
C VAL A 214 -2.19 23.69 12.79
N LEU A 215 -1.07 23.73 12.06
CA LEU A 215 -0.69 24.89 11.26
C LEU A 215 -1.34 24.88 9.89
N PHE A 216 -1.43 23.68 9.28
CA PHE A 216 -2.13 23.43 8.01
C PHE A 216 -2.42 21.94 7.85
N THR A 217 -3.25 21.60 6.87
CA THR A 217 -3.56 20.23 6.47
C THR A 217 -2.94 19.89 5.10
N GLN A 218 -2.77 18.60 4.82
CA GLN A 218 -2.31 18.13 3.51
C GLN A 218 -3.21 18.66 2.38
N LYS A 219 -4.53 18.64 2.59
CA LYS A 219 -5.51 19.15 1.63
C LYS A 219 -5.29 20.62 1.28
N GLU A 220 -4.89 21.47 2.21
CA GLU A 220 -4.55 22.87 1.94
C GLU A 220 -3.26 22.99 1.13
N GLY A 221 -2.31 22.08 1.33
CA GLY A 221 -1.05 22.02 0.58
C GLY A 221 -1.21 21.57 -0.85
N VAL A 222 -1.83 20.42 -1.09
CA VAL A 222 -1.84 19.73 -2.40
C VAL A 222 -3.24 19.37 -2.91
N GLY A 223 -4.31 19.73 -2.18
CA GLY A 223 -5.68 19.35 -2.52
C GLY A 223 -6.00 17.91 -2.13
N ARG A 224 -7.10 17.37 -2.67
CA ARG A 224 -7.41 15.94 -2.54
C ARG A 224 -6.27 15.12 -3.13
N THR A 225 -5.88 14.07 -2.42
CA THR A 225 -4.72 13.27 -2.77
C THR A 225 -5.10 11.80 -2.91
N GLN A 226 -4.75 11.18 -4.04
CA GLN A 226 -4.64 9.72 -4.09
C GLN A 226 -3.39 9.35 -3.30
N MET A 227 -3.54 9.20 -1.98
CA MET A 227 -2.39 9.21 -1.08
C MET A 227 -1.53 7.97 -1.24
N ILE A 228 -2.14 6.80 -1.15
CA ILE A 228 -1.46 5.52 -1.35
C ILE A 228 -2.20 4.71 -2.41
N ILE A 229 -1.42 4.06 -3.25
CA ILE A 229 -1.84 3.17 -4.34
C ILE A 229 -1.13 1.83 -4.21
N TRP A 230 -1.83 0.77 -4.58
CA TRP A 230 -1.23 -0.53 -4.79
C TRP A 230 -0.49 -0.53 -6.13
N THR A 231 0.78 -0.92 -6.10
CA THR A 231 1.61 -1.00 -7.31
C THR A 231 2.31 -2.34 -7.41
N ALA A 232 2.44 -2.85 -8.63
CA ALA A 232 3.18 -4.06 -8.93
C ALA A 232 3.88 -3.94 -10.28
N ARG A 233 4.88 -4.79 -10.54
CA ARG A 233 5.55 -4.82 -11.83
C ARG A 233 4.71 -5.58 -12.85
N LYS A 234 4.53 -5.03 -14.04
CA LYS A 234 3.79 -5.67 -15.14
C LYS A 234 4.30 -7.09 -15.45
N SER A 235 5.61 -7.27 -15.42
CA SER A 235 6.24 -8.58 -15.62
C SER A 235 5.79 -9.63 -14.60
N PHE A 236 5.47 -9.23 -13.36
CA PHE A 236 4.90 -10.10 -12.33
C PHE A 236 3.40 -10.33 -12.58
N LEU A 237 2.65 -9.28 -12.89
CA LEU A 237 1.20 -9.34 -13.16
C LEU A 237 0.88 -10.26 -14.35
N ASP A 238 1.57 -10.09 -15.48
CA ASP A 238 1.37 -10.89 -16.70
C ASP A 238 1.59 -12.38 -16.44
N LYS A 239 2.61 -12.70 -15.63
CA LYS A 239 2.93 -14.11 -15.30
C LYS A 239 1.94 -14.75 -14.34
N ASN A 240 1.33 -13.96 -13.45
CA ASN A 240 0.57 -14.45 -12.30
C ASN A 240 -0.87 -13.93 -12.28
N ARG A 241 -1.42 -13.46 -13.41
CA ARG A 241 -2.70 -12.75 -13.48
C ARG A 241 -3.84 -13.46 -12.71
N ALA A 242 -4.00 -14.77 -12.89
CA ALA A 242 -5.09 -15.50 -12.24
C ALA A 242 -4.98 -15.45 -10.71
N ALA A 243 -3.78 -15.69 -10.15
CA ALA A 243 -3.54 -15.63 -8.72
C ALA A 243 -3.65 -14.18 -8.19
N MET A 244 -3.31 -13.17 -9.00
CA MET A 244 -3.50 -11.77 -8.63
C MET A 244 -4.97 -11.36 -8.59
N VAL A 245 -5.82 -11.88 -9.49
CA VAL A 245 -7.28 -11.67 -9.40
C VAL A 245 -7.85 -12.34 -8.14
N ASP A 246 -7.42 -13.57 -7.83
CA ASP A 246 -7.81 -14.27 -6.61
C ASP A 246 -7.38 -13.51 -5.35
N PHE A 247 -6.14 -12.98 -5.34
CA PHE A 247 -5.63 -12.15 -4.26
C PHE A 247 -6.47 -10.87 -4.10
N MET A 248 -6.71 -10.13 -5.18
CA MET A 248 -7.50 -8.89 -5.11
C MET A 248 -8.97 -9.15 -4.77
N GLU A 249 -9.55 -10.31 -5.15
CA GLU A 249 -10.89 -10.70 -4.69
C GLU A 249 -10.94 -10.87 -3.17
N ASP A 250 -9.94 -11.54 -2.58
CA ASP A 250 -9.85 -11.69 -1.13
C ASP A 250 -9.57 -10.34 -0.43
N VAL A 251 -8.70 -9.50 -1.00
CA VAL A 251 -8.45 -8.15 -0.51
C VAL A 251 -9.75 -7.35 -0.45
N LEU A 252 -10.47 -7.22 -1.56
CA LEU A 252 -11.73 -6.46 -1.60
C LEU A 252 -12.80 -7.03 -0.67
N ARG A 253 -12.88 -8.37 -0.52
CA ARG A 253 -13.80 -9.00 0.43
C ARG A 253 -13.48 -8.60 1.87
N ILE A 254 -12.20 -8.60 2.22
CA ILE A 254 -11.72 -8.20 3.56
C ILE A 254 -11.93 -6.70 3.76
N GLU A 255 -11.56 -5.87 2.80
CA GLU A 255 -11.75 -4.42 2.85
C GLU A 255 -13.21 -4.03 3.05
N ARG A 256 -14.13 -4.62 2.27
CA ARG A 256 -15.57 -4.39 2.43
C ARG A 256 -16.09 -4.82 3.80
N TRP A 257 -15.50 -5.86 4.40
CA TRP A 257 -15.83 -6.25 5.77
C TRP A 257 -15.39 -5.17 6.78
N TYR A 258 -14.17 -4.61 6.63
CA TYR A 258 -13.68 -3.51 7.48
C TYR A 258 -14.50 -2.24 7.31
N LEU A 259 -14.97 -1.96 6.10
CA LEU A 259 -15.76 -0.77 5.77
C LEU A 259 -17.25 -0.89 6.16
N ASP A 260 -17.75 -2.09 6.47
CA ASP A 260 -19.15 -2.27 6.91
C ASP A 260 -19.32 -1.80 8.37
N PRO A 261 -20.13 -0.76 8.63
CA PRO A 261 -20.37 -0.25 9.99
C PRO A 261 -20.84 -1.29 11.01
N LYS A 262 -21.42 -2.41 10.54
CA LYS A 262 -21.85 -3.51 11.42
C LYS A 262 -20.68 -4.20 12.11
N ASN A 263 -19.50 -4.16 11.51
CA ASN A 263 -18.28 -4.80 12.01
C ASN A 263 -17.40 -3.85 12.82
N HIS A 264 -17.83 -2.59 13.03
CA HIS A 264 -16.99 -1.54 13.62
C HIS A 264 -16.38 -1.93 14.98
N ALA A 265 -17.14 -2.59 15.85
CA ALA A 265 -16.63 -3.03 17.15
C ALA A 265 -15.46 -4.04 17.02
N ASP A 266 -15.57 -4.98 16.08
CA ASP A 266 -14.50 -5.96 15.78
C ASP A 266 -13.30 -5.27 15.15
N VAL A 267 -13.54 -4.31 14.26
CA VAL A 267 -12.50 -3.49 13.62
C VAL A 267 -11.69 -2.73 14.66
N VAL A 268 -12.35 -2.08 15.60
CA VAL A 268 -11.72 -1.37 16.72
C VAL A 268 -10.90 -2.34 17.59
N ALA A 269 -11.43 -3.54 17.88
CA ALA A 269 -10.72 -4.55 18.64
C ALA A 269 -9.44 -5.05 17.92
N ILE A 270 -9.51 -5.27 16.61
CA ILE A 270 -8.35 -5.63 15.77
C ILE A 270 -7.30 -4.51 15.79
N GLY A 271 -7.72 -3.27 15.55
CA GLY A 271 -6.84 -2.11 15.60
C GLY A 271 -6.15 -1.94 16.95
N ALA A 272 -6.90 -2.11 18.05
CA ALA A 272 -6.37 -2.04 19.43
C ALA A 272 -5.29 -3.10 19.70
N LYS A 273 -5.50 -4.32 19.20
CA LYS A 273 -4.51 -5.39 19.25
C LYS A 273 -3.24 -5.04 18.47
N LEU A 274 -3.37 -4.56 17.24
CA LEU A 274 -2.25 -4.24 16.35
C LEU A 274 -1.42 -3.06 16.88
N LEU A 275 -2.07 -2.01 17.35
CA LEU A 275 -1.42 -0.78 17.84
C LEU A 275 -1.04 -0.85 19.32
N LYS A 276 -1.56 -1.84 20.07
CA LYS A 276 -1.38 -1.97 21.54
C LYS A 276 -1.86 -0.73 22.29
N VAL A 277 -3.01 -0.21 21.90
CA VAL A 277 -3.66 0.95 22.52
C VAL A 277 -5.07 0.59 22.99
N PRO A 278 -5.65 1.33 23.96
CA PRO A 278 -7.03 1.13 24.38
C PRO A 278 -8.02 1.29 23.21
N PRO A 279 -9.07 0.43 23.10
CA PRO A 279 -10.05 0.45 22.01
C PRO A 279 -10.73 1.81 21.83
N GLU A 280 -11.03 2.52 22.91
CA GLU A 280 -11.68 3.84 22.90
C GLU A 280 -10.90 4.94 22.16
N ARG A 281 -9.64 4.69 21.82
CA ARG A 281 -8.83 5.58 20.99
C ARG A 281 -8.99 5.33 19.50
N LEU A 282 -9.77 4.34 19.11
CA LEU A 282 -9.84 3.84 17.73
C LEU A 282 -11.25 3.92 17.12
N ASP A 283 -12.19 4.60 17.77
CA ASP A 283 -13.56 4.80 17.24
C ASP A 283 -13.62 5.51 15.88
N TRP A 284 -12.51 6.15 15.48
CA TRP A 284 -12.36 6.82 14.19
C TRP A 284 -12.11 5.85 13.03
N LEU A 285 -11.58 4.63 13.29
CA LEU A 285 -11.20 3.66 12.25
C LEU A 285 -12.36 3.38 11.29
N PHE A 286 -12.09 3.51 9.99
CA PHE A 286 -13.03 3.27 8.88
C PHE A 286 -14.35 4.06 8.98
N THR A 287 -14.33 5.21 9.68
CA THR A 287 -15.43 6.18 9.73
C THR A 287 -15.12 7.40 8.85
N LYS A 288 -15.97 8.43 8.91
CA LYS A 288 -15.68 9.73 8.30
C LYS A 288 -14.48 10.48 8.92
N GLN A 289 -14.00 10.03 10.06
CA GLN A 289 -12.80 10.57 10.71
C GLN A 289 -11.52 9.88 10.26
N ASP A 290 -11.63 8.92 9.35
CA ASP A 290 -10.52 8.22 8.70
C ASP A 290 -10.33 8.71 7.25
N TYR A 291 -9.33 8.20 6.56
CA TYR A 291 -9.16 8.38 5.13
C TYR A 291 -10.32 7.73 4.35
N TYR A 292 -10.59 8.28 3.16
CA TYR A 292 -11.50 7.63 2.24
C TYR A 292 -10.81 6.42 1.58
N ARG A 293 -11.55 5.31 1.48
CA ARG A 293 -11.17 4.11 0.76
C ARG A 293 -12.29 3.72 -0.18
N ASP A 294 -11.95 3.41 -1.43
CA ASP A 294 -12.94 2.97 -2.40
C ASP A 294 -13.27 1.49 -2.19
N PRO A 295 -14.54 1.10 -1.97
CA PRO A 295 -14.92 -0.29 -1.67
C PRO A 295 -14.73 -1.26 -2.85
N ASP A 296 -14.50 -0.73 -4.05
CA ASP A 296 -14.17 -1.49 -5.26
C ASP A 296 -12.67 -1.39 -5.61
N GLY A 297 -11.86 -0.75 -4.76
CA GLY A 297 -10.43 -0.58 -4.94
C GLY A 297 -10.05 0.34 -6.09
N LYS A 298 -10.91 1.29 -6.49
CA LYS A 298 -10.67 2.18 -7.64
C LYS A 298 -9.94 3.46 -7.20
N PRO A 299 -8.73 3.72 -7.73
CA PRO A 299 -8.00 4.94 -7.44
C PRO A 299 -8.61 6.17 -8.14
N ASP A 300 -8.47 7.35 -7.52
CA ASP A 300 -8.74 8.64 -8.14
C ASP A 300 -7.56 9.04 -9.06
N LEU A 301 -7.61 8.63 -10.32
CA LEU A 301 -6.53 8.88 -11.27
C LEU A 301 -6.35 10.37 -11.60
N ASP A 302 -7.40 11.19 -11.51
CA ASP A 302 -7.31 12.63 -11.72
C ASP A 302 -6.55 13.31 -10.57
N ALA A 303 -6.85 12.91 -9.33
CA ALA A 303 -6.09 13.35 -8.16
C ALA A 303 -4.64 12.85 -8.25
N LEU A 304 -4.42 11.57 -8.56
CA LEU A 304 -3.09 10.99 -8.71
C LEU A 304 -2.24 11.78 -9.71
N LYS A 305 -2.80 12.10 -10.88
CA LYS A 305 -2.08 12.88 -11.89
C LYS A 305 -1.62 14.23 -11.35
N LYS A 306 -2.52 15.00 -10.74
CA LYS A 306 -2.21 16.31 -10.16
C LYS A 306 -1.12 16.21 -9.10
N ASN A 307 -1.19 15.19 -8.25
CA ASN A 307 -0.24 15.00 -7.16
C ASN A 307 1.16 14.59 -7.69
N VAL A 308 1.22 13.77 -8.74
CA VAL A 308 2.48 13.45 -9.45
C VAL A 308 3.08 14.68 -10.10
N ASP A 309 2.26 15.53 -10.75
CA ASP A 309 2.70 16.78 -11.37
C ASP A 309 3.31 17.74 -10.32
N ILE A 310 2.69 17.91 -9.14
CA ILE A 310 3.24 18.70 -8.04
C ILE A 310 4.61 18.17 -7.58
N THR A 311 4.78 16.85 -7.48
CA THR A 311 6.06 16.24 -7.12
C THR A 311 7.16 16.59 -8.12
N LYS A 312 6.82 16.61 -9.42
CA LYS A 312 7.72 17.06 -10.48
C LYS A 312 8.03 18.56 -10.39
N GLU A 313 7.02 19.41 -10.17
CA GLU A 313 7.18 20.87 -10.01
C GLU A 313 8.14 21.21 -8.88
N LEU A 314 8.13 20.42 -7.80
CA LEU A 314 9.09 20.55 -6.68
C LEU A 314 10.50 20.00 -7.01
N GLY A 315 10.73 19.50 -8.23
CA GLY A 315 12.04 19.08 -8.72
C GLY A 315 12.49 17.69 -8.24
N PHE A 316 11.60 16.83 -7.72
CA PHE A 316 11.98 15.51 -7.25
C PHE A 316 12.31 14.54 -8.38
N PHE A 317 11.74 14.75 -9.55
CA PHE A 317 12.11 14.05 -10.79
C PHE A 317 11.91 14.96 -12.01
N SER A 318 12.54 14.57 -13.13
CA SER A 318 12.37 15.22 -14.43
C SER A 318 11.57 14.29 -15.37
N GLY A 319 11.07 14.83 -16.47
CA GLY A 319 10.29 14.03 -17.42
C GLY A 319 8.79 14.07 -17.15
N SER A 320 8.04 13.14 -17.73
CA SER A 320 6.60 13.00 -17.53
C SER A 320 6.24 11.56 -17.20
N VAL A 321 5.24 11.38 -16.36
CA VAL A 321 4.64 10.08 -16.07
C VAL A 321 3.33 9.98 -16.82
N ASP A 322 3.26 9.06 -17.78
CA ASP A 322 2.03 8.73 -18.48
C ASP A 322 1.25 7.70 -17.65
N LEU A 323 0.30 8.18 -16.86
CA LEU A 323 -0.49 7.30 -15.99
C LEU A 323 -1.28 6.24 -16.77
N ALA A 324 -1.71 6.53 -18.01
CA ALA A 324 -2.43 5.54 -18.81
C ALA A 324 -1.55 4.34 -19.16
N LYS A 325 -0.24 4.56 -19.32
CA LYS A 325 0.75 3.49 -19.56
C LYS A 325 1.12 2.74 -18.26
N HIS A 326 0.95 3.38 -17.13
CA HIS A 326 1.35 2.87 -15.81
C HIS A 326 0.15 2.53 -14.91
N THR A 327 -0.97 2.09 -15.50
CA THR A 327 -2.18 1.73 -14.77
C THR A 327 -2.84 0.52 -15.43
N ASP A 328 -3.02 -0.56 -14.67
CA ASP A 328 -3.84 -1.71 -15.04
C ASP A 328 -4.85 -2.02 -13.93
N LEU A 329 -6.07 -1.53 -14.10
CA LEU A 329 -7.17 -1.79 -13.18
C LEU A 329 -7.97 -3.06 -13.54
N SER A 330 -7.61 -3.76 -14.61
CA SER A 330 -8.36 -4.92 -15.09
C SER A 330 -8.42 -6.06 -14.06
N ILE A 331 -7.39 -6.16 -13.20
CA ILE A 331 -7.32 -7.17 -12.13
C ILE A 331 -8.30 -6.84 -11.01
N VAL A 332 -8.26 -5.62 -10.47
CA VAL A 332 -9.17 -5.20 -9.40
C VAL A 332 -10.61 -5.11 -9.87
N GLU A 333 -10.87 -4.69 -11.10
CA GLU A 333 -12.20 -4.67 -11.71
C GLU A 333 -12.79 -6.07 -11.90
N GLU A 334 -11.98 -7.05 -12.31
CA GLU A 334 -12.39 -8.43 -12.40
C GLU A 334 -12.69 -9.00 -11.01
N ALA A 335 -11.84 -8.74 -10.03
CA ALA A 335 -12.03 -9.14 -8.64
C ALA A 335 -13.33 -8.54 -8.05
N ALA A 336 -13.58 -7.24 -8.28
CA ALA A 336 -14.81 -6.58 -7.82
C ALA A 336 -16.08 -7.18 -8.43
N LYS A 337 -16.04 -7.58 -9.72
CA LYS A 337 -17.15 -8.26 -10.40
C LYS A 337 -17.48 -9.63 -9.81
N ARG A 338 -16.45 -10.38 -9.33
CA ARG A 338 -16.65 -11.68 -8.69
C ARG A 338 -17.36 -11.59 -7.33
N LEU A 339 -17.41 -10.38 -6.75
CA LEU A 339 -18.02 -10.09 -5.46
C LEU A 339 -19.43 -9.47 -5.57
N GLN A 340 -19.95 -9.29 -6.77
CA GLN A 340 -21.33 -8.84 -7.03
C GLN A 340 -22.28 -10.03 -7.03
#